data_a5fac00a3aeccd9204eaf45a52511921
#
_entry.id   a5fac00a3aeccd9204eaf45a52511921
#
_cell.length_a   1.000
_cell.length_b   1.000
_cell.length_c   1.000
_cell.angle_alpha   90.00
_cell.angle_beta   90.00
_cell.angle_gamma   90.00
#
_symmetry.space_group_name_H-M   'P 1'
#
loop_
_entity.id
_entity.type
_entity.pdbx_description
1 polymer ?
#
loop_
_entity_poly.entity_id
_entity_poly.type
_entity_poly.pdbx_seq_one_letter_code
_entity_poly.pdbx_strand_id
1 'polypeptide(L)'
;MLNRYLDISTEVKEALEQGKPVVALESTIISHGMPYPQNVETAMNVEKLIRENGAVPATIAIIKGRLKAGLTAEEIDYLGRAGHAVPKASRRDLPVLVAKGSDGACTVTTTMMIAHMAGIQVFATGGIGGVHRGAETTMDISADLEELGQTPVMVVCAGAKSILDLGLTLEYLETKGVPVIGYGTNELPAFYTRKSGFGVDYELDTPEELAAAFHAERELGMKNGMLVTNPIPEKYSMDHKVIDKAIEQALAEAKAQGIHGKETTPFLLAKVKDFTGGDSLESNIQLVYNNAVLGAKTACALAALKG
;
A
#
# COMPACT_ATOMS: atom_id res chain seq x y z
N MET A 1 22.19 -15.26 -2.01
CA MET A 1 22.13 -15.57 -0.55
C MET A 1 20.90 -14.86 0.01
N LEU A 2 19.99 -15.59 0.67
CA LEU A 2 18.88 -15.01 1.42
C LEU A 2 19.43 -14.02 2.46
N ASN A 3 18.77 -12.87 2.62
CA ASN A 3 19.17 -11.87 3.59
C ASN A 3 19.10 -12.48 5.01
N ARG A 4 20.20 -12.43 5.77
CA ARG A 4 20.27 -13.01 7.13
C ARG A 4 19.24 -12.46 8.12
N TYR A 5 18.63 -11.32 7.80
CA TYR A 5 17.61 -10.67 8.63
C TYR A 5 16.17 -10.98 8.20
N LEU A 6 15.99 -11.71 7.08
CA LEU A 6 14.70 -12.02 6.49
C LEU A 6 14.21 -13.39 6.94
N ASP A 7 13.00 -13.43 7.48
CA ASP A 7 12.24 -14.64 7.79
C ASP A 7 11.04 -14.71 6.83
N ILE A 8 10.98 -15.76 6.05
CA ILE A 8 9.84 -16.05 5.17
C ILE A 8 9.06 -17.20 5.80
N SER A 9 7.73 -17.06 5.94
CA SER A 9 6.90 -18.15 6.45
C SER A 9 6.99 -19.39 5.55
N THR A 10 6.77 -20.57 6.12
CA THR A 10 6.85 -21.84 5.36
C THR A 10 5.91 -21.81 4.16
N GLU A 11 4.67 -21.36 4.34
CA GLU A 11 3.67 -21.28 3.28
C GLU A 11 4.14 -20.36 2.12
N VAL A 12 4.61 -19.16 2.45
CA VAL A 12 5.10 -18.19 1.44
C VAL A 12 6.33 -18.74 0.72
N LYS A 13 7.26 -19.34 1.46
CA LYS A 13 8.47 -19.93 0.88
C LYS A 13 8.14 -21.07 -0.10
N GLU A 14 7.31 -22.01 0.31
CA GLU A 14 6.87 -23.11 -0.54
C GLU A 14 6.11 -22.62 -1.77
N ALA A 15 5.27 -21.60 -1.62
CA ALA A 15 4.56 -20.99 -2.75
C ALA A 15 5.52 -20.40 -3.78
N LEU A 16 6.52 -19.63 -3.32
CA LEU A 16 7.53 -19.02 -4.19
C LEU A 16 8.40 -20.09 -4.89
N GLU A 17 8.83 -21.13 -4.17
CA GLU A 17 9.62 -22.24 -4.72
C GLU A 17 8.85 -23.05 -5.78
N GLN A 18 7.52 -23.11 -5.66
CA GLN A 18 6.64 -23.76 -6.61
C GLN A 18 6.13 -22.86 -7.74
N GLY A 19 6.59 -21.60 -7.79
CA GLY A 19 6.12 -20.62 -8.79
C GLY A 19 4.66 -20.18 -8.60
N LYS A 20 4.07 -20.43 -7.42
CA LYS A 20 2.70 -20.05 -7.10
C LYS A 20 2.59 -18.53 -6.87
N PRO A 21 1.40 -17.94 -7.13
CA PRO A 21 1.18 -16.51 -6.92
C PRO A 21 1.23 -16.15 -5.44
N VAL A 22 1.97 -15.09 -5.11
CA VAL A 22 2.06 -14.54 -3.76
C VAL A 22 1.79 -13.02 -3.81
N VAL A 23 1.01 -12.52 -2.86
CA VAL A 23 0.70 -11.10 -2.71
C VAL A 23 1.17 -10.59 -1.37
N ALA A 24 2.03 -9.57 -1.38
CA ALA A 24 2.47 -8.87 -0.18
C ALA A 24 1.35 -7.95 0.35
N LEU A 25 1.33 -7.76 1.67
CA LEU A 25 0.43 -6.85 2.39
C LEU A 25 1.23 -6.04 3.40
N GLU A 26 0.91 -4.76 3.56
CA GLU A 26 1.53 -3.90 4.57
C GLU A 26 0.98 -4.12 5.98
N SER A 27 1.69 -3.64 7.00
CA SER A 27 1.23 -3.69 8.40
C SER A 27 0.93 -2.33 9.02
N THR A 28 1.18 -1.21 8.32
CA THR A 28 0.77 0.11 8.82
C THR A 28 -0.74 0.19 9.00
N ILE A 29 -1.51 -0.41 8.11
CA ILE A 29 -2.98 -0.46 8.23
C ILE A 29 -3.42 -1.18 9.53
N ILE A 30 -2.64 -2.16 9.99
CA ILE A 30 -2.93 -2.92 11.22
C ILE A 30 -2.65 -2.05 12.45
N SER A 31 -1.46 -1.44 12.52
CA SER A 31 -1.03 -0.72 13.74
C SER A 31 -1.46 0.74 13.79
N HIS A 32 -1.70 1.40 12.64
CA HIS A 32 -1.93 2.83 12.54
C HIS A 32 -3.17 3.22 11.72
N GLY A 33 -3.84 2.27 11.07
CA GLY A 33 -4.92 2.58 10.14
C GLY A 33 -6.32 2.50 10.73
N MET A 34 -6.52 1.65 11.72
CA MET A 34 -7.85 1.32 12.27
C MET A 34 -7.76 0.98 13.76
N PRO A 35 -8.85 1.18 14.53
CA PRO A 35 -8.90 0.76 15.93
C PRO A 35 -8.96 -0.78 16.06
N TYR A 36 -8.42 -1.31 17.18
CA TYR A 36 -8.63 -2.69 17.58
C TYR A 36 -10.10 -2.92 18.04
N PRO A 37 -10.76 -4.03 17.72
CA PRO A 37 -10.26 -5.22 16.98
C PRO A 37 -10.44 -5.15 15.45
N GLN A 38 -11.05 -4.07 14.91
CA GLN A 38 -11.39 -3.93 13.50
C GLN A 38 -10.17 -4.02 12.58
N ASN A 39 -9.00 -3.53 13.04
CA ASN A 39 -7.74 -3.62 12.31
C ASN A 39 -7.32 -5.08 12.06
N VAL A 40 -7.43 -5.96 13.06
CA VAL A 40 -7.11 -7.39 12.95
C VAL A 40 -8.12 -8.10 12.05
N GLU A 41 -9.41 -7.85 12.27
CA GLU A 41 -10.49 -8.42 11.46
C GLU A 41 -10.31 -8.05 9.97
N THR A 42 -9.99 -6.80 9.69
CA THR A 42 -9.73 -6.33 8.32
C THR A 42 -8.52 -7.03 7.72
N ALA A 43 -7.40 -7.13 8.43
CA ALA A 43 -6.19 -7.79 7.95
C ALA A 43 -6.44 -9.27 7.64
N MET A 44 -7.11 -10.00 8.53
CA MET A 44 -7.47 -11.40 8.33
C MET A 44 -8.43 -11.61 7.15
N ASN A 45 -9.39 -10.69 6.95
CA ASN A 45 -10.29 -10.74 5.81
C ASN A 45 -9.57 -10.45 4.49
N VAL A 46 -8.59 -9.55 4.47
CA VAL A 46 -7.73 -9.29 3.30
C VAL A 46 -6.96 -10.56 2.92
N GLU A 47 -6.32 -11.22 3.88
CA GLU A 47 -5.63 -12.50 3.61
C GLU A 47 -6.59 -13.57 3.09
N LYS A 48 -7.78 -13.69 3.67
CA LYS A 48 -8.81 -14.61 3.22
C LYS A 48 -9.22 -14.34 1.76
N LEU A 49 -9.46 -13.08 1.40
CA LEU A 49 -9.83 -12.70 0.03
C LEU A 49 -8.72 -13.05 -0.98
N ILE A 50 -7.46 -12.86 -0.63
CA ILE A 50 -6.33 -13.25 -1.47
C ILE A 50 -6.34 -14.76 -1.71
N ARG A 51 -6.54 -15.57 -0.65
CA ARG A 51 -6.63 -17.05 -0.75
C ARG A 51 -7.82 -17.50 -1.61
N GLU A 52 -8.98 -16.90 -1.42
CA GLU A 52 -10.19 -17.18 -2.21
C GLU A 52 -10.02 -16.84 -3.68
N ASN A 53 -9.09 -15.94 -4.04
CA ASN A 53 -8.76 -15.58 -5.41
C ASN A 53 -7.47 -16.26 -5.93
N GLY A 54 -7.03 -17.35 -5.27
CA GLY A 54 -6.02 -18.26 -5.80
C GLY A 54 -4.56 -17.90 -5.51
N ALA A 55 -4.28 -16.88 -4.71
CA ALA A 55 -2.93 -16.47 -4.33
C ALA A 55 -2.64 -16.73 -2.85
N VAL A 56 -1.37 -16.72 -2.48
CA VAL A 56 -0.91 -16.83 -1.08
C VAL A 56 -0.65 -15.42 -0.54
N PRO A 57 -1.28 -15.01 0.58
CA PRO A 57 -1.00 -13.72 1.21
C PRO A 57 0.32 -13.76 1.98
N ALA A 58 1.04 -12.66 1.96
CA ALA A 58 2.25 -12.46 2.75
C ALA A 58 2.20 -11.10 3.46
N THR A 59 1.58 -11.04 4.63
CA THR A 59 1.60 -9.83 5.47
C THR A 59 3.02 -9.59 5.96
N ILE A 60 3.52 -8.37 5.81
CA ILE A 60 4.90 -7.96 6.02
C ILE A 60 4.99 -7.01 7.22
N ALA A 61 5.90 -7.31 8.15
CA ALA A 61 6.23 -6.45 9.27
C ALA A 61 7.69 -6.67 9.73
N ILE A 62 8.14 -5.87 10.68
CA ILE A 62 9.37 -6.11 11.42
C ILE A 62 8.96 -6.55 12.83
N ILE A 63 9.44 -7.73 13.28
CA ILE A 63 9.17 -8.24 14.62
C ILE A 63 10.51 -8.61 15.26
N LYS A 64 10.81 -8.00 16.41
CA LYS A 64 12.07 -8.20 17.15
C LYS A 64 13.31 -8.06 16.25
N GLY A 65 13.29 -7.06 15.38
CA GLY A 65 14.37 -6.79 14.42
C GLY A 65 14.47 -7.77 13.25
N ARG A 66 13.50 -8.68 13.11
CA ARG A 66 13.42 -9.62 11.97
C ARG A 66 12.45 -9.07 10.92
N LEU A 67 12.90 -9.04 9.67
CA LEU A 67 12.04 -8.72 8.52
C LEU A 67 11.20 -9.95 8.22
N LYS A 68 9.89 -9.84 8.36
CA LYS A 68 8.98 -10.96 8.21
C LYS A 68 8.19 -10.83 6.90
N ALA A 69 8.13 -11.92 6.14
CA ALA A 69 7.25 -12.06 4.97
C ALA A 69 6.31 -13.27 5.21
N GLY A 70 5.06 -12.99 5.49
CA GLY A 70 4.05 -13.93 5.96
C GLY A 70 4.02 -13.99 7.49
N LEU A 71 3.15 -13.16 8.09
CA LEU A 71 2.89 -13.19 9.54
C LEU A 71 1.94 -14.32 9.90
N THR A 72 2.04 -14.81 11.15
CA THR A 72 1.00 -15.65 11.73
C THR A 72 -0.18 -14.83 12.21
N ALA A 73 -1.33 -15.49 12.46
CA ALA A 73 -2.51 -14.82 13.02
C ALA A 73 -2.21 -14.16 14.38
N GLU A 74 -1.36 -14.81 15.20
CA GLU A 74 -0.92 -14.28 16.50
C GLU A 74 -0.04 -13.04 16.34
N GLU A 75 0.84 -13.01 15.34
CA GLU A 75 1.68 -11.84 15.02
C GLU A 75 0.82 -10.67 14.52
N ILE A 76 -0.21 -10.93 13.71
CA ILE A 76 -1.18 -9.93 13.27
C ILE A 76 -1.97 -9.38 14.45
N ASP A 77 -2.50 -10.24 15.32
CA ASP A 77 -3.23 -9.81 16.54
C ASP A 77 -2.33 -9.02 17.49
N TYR A 78 -1.08 -9.44 17.66
CA TYR A 78 -0.08 -8.71 18.44
C TYR A 78 0.13 -7.28 17.92
N LEU A 79 0.36 -7.11 16.62
CA LEU A 79 0.53 -5.78 16.00
C LEU A 79 -0.74 -4.93 16.13
N GLY A 80 -1.91 -5.56 15.99
CA GLY A 80 -3.19 -4.89 16.13
C GLY A 80 -3.45 -4.36 17.54
N ARG A 81 -3.15 -5.16 18.57
CA ARG A 81 -3.27 -4.76 19.99
C ARG A 81 -2.25 -3.69 20.37
N ALA A 82 -1.01 -3.85 19.91
CA ALA A 82 0.05 -2.90 20.21
C ALA A 82 -0.19 -1.53 19.53
N GLY A 83 -0.85 -1.52 18.37
CA GLY A 83 -1.30 -0.30 17.71
C GLY A 83 -0.17 0.73 17.55
N HIS A 84 -0.43 1.97 17.94
CA HIS A 84 0.53 3.07 17.82
C HIS A 84 1.82 2.90 18.63
N ALA A 85 1.90 1.95 19.55
CA ALA A 85 3.14 1.63 20.26
C ALA A 85 4.19 0.99 19.34
N VAL A 86 3.75 0.35 18.23
CA VAL A 86 4.65 -0.15 17.18
C VAL A 86 5.07 1.00 16.28
N PRO A 87 6.37 1.31 16.14
CA PRO A 87 6.83 2.39 15.27
C PRO A 87 6.43 2.18 13.81
N LYS A 88 5.95 3.23 13.16
CA LYS A 88 5.77 3.25 11.71
C LYS A 88 7.14 3.22 11.04
N ALA A 89 7.43 2.19 10.27
CA ALA A 89 8.73 1.92 9.67
C ALA A 89 8.74 2.30 8.18
N SER A 90 9.63 3.20 7.79
CA SER A 90 9.98 3.52 6.43
C SER A 90 11.42 3.11 6.13
N ARG A 91 11.93 3.34 4.93
CA ARG A 91 13.29 2.96 4.50
C ARG A 91 14.36 3.34 5.52
N ARG A 92 14.35 4.57 6.02
CA ARG A 92 15.35 5.09 6.96
C ARG A 92 15.31 4.41 8.33
N ASP A 93 14.16 3.86 8.72
CA ASP A 93 13.96 3.24 10.04
C ASP A 93 14.48 1.79 10.06
N LEU A 94 14.50 1.13 8.89
CA LEU A 94 14.80 -0.30 8.74
C LEU A 94 16.10 -0.72 9.43
N PRO A 95 17.28 -0.12 9.14
CA PRO A 95 18.53 -0.55 9.74
C PRO A 95 18.56 -0.34 11.26
N VAL A 96 17.89 0.69 11.74
CA VAL A 96 17.84 1.02 13.18
C VAL A 96 16.96 0.03 13.93
N LEU A 97 15.79 -0.29 13.40
CA LEU A 97 14.87 -1.26 14.01
C LEU A 97 15.49 -2.66 14.05
N VAL A 98 16.14 -3.07 12.96
CA VAL A 98 16.88 -4.35 12.90
C VAL A 98 18.00 -4.39 13.94
N ALA A 99 18.82 -3.34 13.99
CA ALA A 99 19.97 -3.29 14.92
C ALA A 99 19.54 -3.29 16.41
N LYS A 100 18.38 -2.67 16.70
CA LYS A 100 17.82 -2.61 18.08
C LYS A 100 17.01 -3.84 18.45
N GLY A 101 16.73 -4.76 17.53
CA GLY A 101 15.80 -5.86 17.78
C GLY A 101 14.38 -5.38 18.06
N SER A 102 13.97 -4.27 17.44
CA SER A 102 12.67 -3.62 17.67
C SER A 102 11.62 -4.04 16.65
N ASP A 103 10.35 -3.81 17.00
CA ASP A 103 9.22 -4.00 16.09
C ASP A 103 9.06 -2.80 15.15
N GLY A 104 8.35 -3.01 14.03
CA GLY A 104 8.02 -1.97 13.07
C GLY A 104 6.83 -2.34 12.19
N ALA A 105 5.85 -1.45 12.10
CA ALA A 105 4.76 -1.53 11.16
C ALA A 105 5.23 -0.99 9.80
N CYS A 106 5.28 -1.88 8.80
CA CYS A 106 5.82 -1.56 7.48
C CYS A 106 4.88 -0.67 6.68
N THR A 107 5.41 0.44 6.18
CA THR A 107 4.75 1.31 5.18
C THR A 107 4.82 0.66 3.79
N VAL A 108 4.22 1.31 2.78
CA VAL A 108 4.37 0.89 1.37
C VAL A 108 5.85 0.71 1.02
N THR A 109 6.69 1.68 1.36
CA THR A 109 8.15 1.64 1.15
C THR A 109 8.79 0.35 1.68
N THR A 110 8.68 0.10 2.97
CA THR A 110 9.34 -1.06 3.59
C THR A 110 8.69 -2.38 3.20
N THR A 111 7.41 -2.37 2.90
CA THR A 111 6.71 -3.55 2.36
C THR A 111 7.26 -3.93 0.99
N MET A 112 7.43 -2.96 0.07
CA MET A 112 8.06 -3.19 -1.24
C MET A 112 9.47 -3.74 -1.09
N MET A 113 10.30 -3.15 -0.21
CA MET A 113 11.67 -3.61 0.03
C MET A 113 11.71 -5.06 0.50
N ILE A 114 10.91 -5.42 1.51
CA ILE A 114 10.89 -6.76 2.09
C ILE A 114 10.26 -7.76 1.11
N ALA A 115 9.20 -7.38 0.41
CA ALA A 115 8.59 -8.19 -0.65
C ALA A 115 9.61 -8.54 -1.73
N HIS A 116 10.35 -7.55 -2.25
CA HIS A 116 11.40 -7.77 -3.24
C HIS A 116 12.52 -8.68 -2.70
N MET A 117 12.98 -8.48 -1.46
CA MET A 117 13.98 -9.36 -0.82
C MET A 117 13.47 -10.80 -0.70
N ALA A 118 12.18 -11.01 -0.51
CA ALA A 118 11.56 -12.33 -0.44
C ALA A 118 11.27 -12.96 -1.82
N GLY A 119 11.34 -12.18 -2.91
CA GLY A 119 10.99 -12.62 -4.26
C GLY A 119 9.52 -12.42 -4.62
N ILE A 120 8.77 -11.66 -3.83
CA ILE A 120 7.35 -11.34 -4.07
C ILE A 120 7.26 -10.14 -5.02
N GLN A 121 6.46 -10.24 -6.07
CA GLN A 121 6.38 -9.26 -7.15
C GLN A 121 5.11 -8.41 -7.16
N VAL A 122 4.06 -8.82 -6.45
CA VAL A 122 2.78 -8.09 -6.35
C VAL A 122 2.50 -7.74 -4.90
N PHE A 123 2.11 -6.50 -4.68
CA PHE A 123 1.74 -5.96 -3.37
C PHE A 123 0.39 -5.25 -3.48
N ALA A 124 -0.55 -5.56 -2.59
CA ALA A 124 -1.85 -4.91 -2.51
C ALA A 124 -1.96 -4.06 -1.24
N THR A 125 -2.41 -2.82 -1.39
CA THR A 125 -2.59 -1.87 -0.28
C THR A 125 -3.83 -0.99 -0.51
N GLY A 126 -4.20 -0.19 0.48
CA GLY A 126 -5.28 0.80 0.32
C GLY A 126 -4.89 1.94 -0.61
N GLY A 127 -3.76 2.57 -0.35
CA GLY A 127 -3.26 3.70 -1.14
C GLY A 127 -1.85 4.07 -0.74
N ILE A 128 -1.11 4.65 -1.68
CA ILE A 128 0.27 5.09 -1.46
C ILE A 128 0.33 6.45 -0.76
N GLY A 129 1.49 6.77 -0.20
CA GLY A 129 1.89 8.12 0.09
C GLY A 129 2.20 8.90 -1.19
N GLY A 130 2.42 10.19 -1.07
CA GLY A 130 2.67 11.07 -2.20
C GLY A 130 3.31 12.37 -1.76
N VAL A 131 3.19 13.39 -2.59
CA VAL A 131 3.60 14.76 -2.28
C VAL A 131 2.55 15.38 -1.37
N HIS A 132 2.93 15.89 -0.20
CA HIS A 132 2.01 16.58 0.70
C HIS A 132 1.66 17.98 0.17
N ARG A 133 0.45 18.46 0.45
CA ARG A 133 0.05 19.84 0.09
C ARG A 133 0.97 20.83 0.79
N GLY A 134 1.55 21.77 0.05
CA GLY A 134 2.57 22.70 0.54
C GLY A 134 4.00 22.15 0.49
N ALA A 135 4.23 21.02 -0.16
CA ALA A 135 5.57 20.43 -0.29
C ALA A 135 6.57 21.31 -1.04
N GLU A 136 6.10 22.23 -1.85
CA GLU A 136 6.94 23.25 -2.52
C GLU A 136 7.75 24.11 -1.51
N THR A 137 7.31 24.18 -0.26
CA THR A 137 8.01 24.89 0.81
C THR A 137 8.57 23.96 1.89
N THR A 138 7.93 22.82 2.13
CA THR A 138 8.29 21.90 3.21
C THR A 138 9.15 20.72 2.77
N MET A 139 9.13 20.38 1.46
CA MET A 139 9.72 19.18 0.89
C MET A 139 9.18 17.89 1.55
N ASP A 140 7.94 17.93 2.09
CA ASP A 140 7.29 16.75 2.67
C ASP A 140 6.75 15.84 1.57
N ILE A 141 7.60 14.92 1.14
CA ILE A 141 7.34 13.95 0.08
C ILE A 141 7.53 12.55 0.67
N SER A 142 6.56 11.68 0.43
CA SER A 142 6.61 10.30 0.92
C SER A 142 7.75 9.52 0.28
N ALA A 143 8.46 8.73 1.10
CA ALA A 143 9.46 7.78 0.62
C ALA A 143 8.86 6.67 -0.27
N ASP A 144 7.54 6.51 -0.29
CA ASP A 144 6.86 5.55 -1.16
C ASP A 144 7.13 5.84 -2.64
N LEU A 145 7.20 7.12 -3.02
CA LEU A 145 7.47 7.53 -4.40
C LEU A 145 8.90 7.20 -4.82
N GLU A 146 9.86 7.40 -3.92
CA GLU A 146 11.25 6.98 -4.17
C GLU A 146 11.39 5.47 -4.29
N GLU A 147 10.65 4.71 -3.47
CA GLU A 147 10.72 3.26 -3.51
C GLU A 147 10.09 2.69 -4.78
N LEU A 148 8.96 3.26 -5.23
CA LEU A 148 8.36 2.92 -6.51
C LEU A 148 9.35 3.13 -7.67
N GLY A 149 10.18 4.16 -7.62
CA GLY A 149 11.20 4.42 -8.65
C GLY A 149 12.41 3.47 -8.65
N GLN A 150 12.57 2.57 -7.66
CA GLN A 150 13.80 1.78 -7.54
C GLN A 150 13.61 0.32 -7.13
N THR A 151 12.38 -0.11 -6.84
CA THR A 151 12.11 -1.48 -6.36
C THR A 151 11.06 -2.15 -7.24
N PRO A 152 11.43 -3.26 -7.91
CA PRO A 152 10.60 -3.89 -8.94
C PRO A 152 9.46 -4.73 -8.34
N VAL A 153 8.48 -4.05 -7.80
CA VAL A 153 7.24 -4.61 -7.24
C VAL A 153 6.06 -3.83 -7.81
N MET A 154 5.06 -4.55 -8.34
CA MET A 154 3.78 -3.96 -8.73
C MET A 154 2.96 -3.65 -7.48
N VAL A 155 2.51 -2.41 -7.34
CA VAL A 155 1.67 -1.96 -6.24
C VAL A 155 0.25 -1.71 -6.72
N VAL A 156 -0.69 -2.49 -6.23
CA VAL A 156 -2.13 -2.36 -6.52
C VAL A 156 -2.80 -1.59 -5.38
N CYS A 157 -3.39 -0.44 -5.68
CA CYS A 157 -3.98 0.45 -4.67
C CYS A 157 -5.13 1.29 -5.25
N ALA A 158 -5.81 2.08 -4.44
CA ALA A 158 -6.83 3.03 -4.91
C ALA A 158 -6.25 4.43 -5.25
N GLY A 159 -5.00 4.48 -5.69
CA GLY A 159 -4.26 5.70 -5.96
C GLY A 159 -3.51 6.24 -4.74
N ALA A 160 -3.06 7.49 -4.81
CA ALA A 160 -2.51 8.18 -3.66
C ALA A 160 -3.63 8.62 -2.70
N LYS A 161 -3.33 8.69 -1.41
CA LYS A 161 -4.31 9.12 -0.41
C LYS A 161 -4.82 10.54 -0.71
N SER A 162 -6.13 10.75 -0.68
CA SER A 162 -6.79 12.00 -1.08
C SER A 162 -6.38 13.25 -0.29
N ILE A 163 -5.74 13.07 0.86
CA ILE A 163 -5.15 14.15 1.67
C ILE A 163 -3.90 14.79 1.04
N LEU A 164 -3.35 14.17 -0.01
CA LEU A 164 -2.12 14.55 -0.69
C LEU A 164 -2.39 15.48 -1.88
N ASP A 165 -1.34 16.04 -2.45
CA ASP A 165 -1.37 16.71 -3.74
C ASP A 165 -1.22 15.67 -4.85
N LEU A 166 -2.32 15.36 -5.52
CA LEU A 166 -2.35 14.29 -6.52
C LEU A 166 -1.61 14.69 -7.80
N GLY A 167 -1.69 15.96 -8.20
CA GLY A 167 -1.00 16.47 -9.39
C GLY A 167 0.52 16.40 -9.21
N LEU A 168 1.05 16.97 -8.13
CA LEU A 168 2.49 16.89 -7.84
C LEU A 168 2.97 15.46 -7.59
N THR A 169 2.09 14.58 -7.10
CA THR A 169 2.41 13.15 -6.94
C THR A 169 2.60 12.47 -8.29
N LEU A 170 1.75 12.74 -9.28
CA LEU A 170 1.90 12.21 -10.65
C LEU A 170 3.17 12.72 -11.31
N GLU A 171 3.45 14.02 -11.24
CA GLU A 171 4.69 14.62 -11.78
C GLU A 171 5.96 13.99 -11.17
N TYR A 172 5.91 13.70 -9.87
CA TYR A 172 7.03 13.05 -9.20
C TYR A 172 7.23 11.59 -9.67
N LEU A 173 6.13 10.84 -9.83
CA LEU A 173 6.18 9.47 -10.34
C LEU A 173 6.69 9.42 -11.79
N GLU A 174 6.25 10.36 -12.65
CA GLU A 174 6.78 10.51 -14.02
C GLU A 174 8.30 10.71 -14.01
N THR A 175 8.79 11.66 -13.19
CA THR A 175 10.24 11.93 -13.04
C THR A 175 11.02 10.68 -12.61
N LYS A 176 10.40 9.78 -11.82
CA LYS A 176 11.00 8.51 -11.37
C LYS A 176 10.84 7.38 -12.37
N GLY A 177 10.15 7.61 -13.48
CA GLY A 177 9.88 6.59 -14.51
C GLY A 177 8.92 5.49 -14.04
N VAL A 178 8.03 5.80 -13.11
CA VAL A 178 7.03 4.85 -12.58
C VAL A 178 5.76 4.95 -13.40
N PRO A 179 5.37 3.93 -14.18
CA PRO A 179 4.12 3.95 -14.90
C PRO A 179 2.93 3.93 -13.93
N VAL A 180 1.97 4.82 -14.15
CA VAL A 180 0.72 4.89 -13.40
C VAL A 180 -0.40 4.35 -14.27
N ILE A 181 -0.87 3.15 -13.93
CA ILE A 181 -1.88 2.42 -14.69
C ILE A 181 -3.25 2.53 -14.01
N GLY A 182 -4.26 2.93 -14.76
CA GLY A 182 -5.66 2.83 -14.33
C GLY A 182 -6.23 1.47 -14.68
N TYR A 183 -6.80 0.77 -13.71
CA TYR A 183 -7.51 -0.48 -13.96
C TYR A 183 -8.97 -0.19 -14.29
N GLY A 184 -9.36 -0.37 -15.57
CA GLY A 184 -10.67 -0.06 -16.09
C GLY A 184 -11.04 1.42 -15.93
N THR A 185 -10.06 2.31 -16.01
CA THR A 185 -10.24 3.75 -15.90
C THR A 185 -9.08 4.51 -16.53
N ASN A 186 -9.41 5.61 -17.22
CA ASN A 186 -8.42 6.56 -17.75
C ASN A 186 -8.18 7.75 -16.79
N GLU A 187 -8.80 7.75 -15.63
CA GLU A 187 -8.70 8.79 -14.60
C GLU A 187 -8.12 8.22 -13.31
N LEU A 188 -7.18 8.94 -12.68
CA LEU A 188 -6.59 8.55 -11.40
C LEU A 188 -7.69 8.54 -10.32
N PRO A 189 -7.93 7.40 -9.64
CA PRO A 189 -8.81 7.40 -8.49
C PRO A 189 -8.17 8.13 -7.31
N ALA A 190 -8.99 8.81 -6.51
CA ALA A 190 -8.56 9.61 -5.37
C ALA A 190 -8.91 8.93 -4.04
N PHE A 191 -8.53 7.68 -3.88
CA PHE A 191 -8.69 6.89 -2.66
C PHE A 191 -10.18 6.69 -2.28
N TYR A 192 -10.80 7.69 -1.64
CA TYR A 192 -12.21 7.63 -1.25
C TYR A 192 -13.19 7.87 -2.40
N THR A 193 -12.73 8.42 -3.51
CA THR A 193 -13.54 8.73 -4.69
C THR A 193 -12.96 8.07 -5.93
N ARG A 194 -13.83 7.75 -6.88
CA ARG A 194 -13.43 7.10 -8.14
C ARG A 194 -12.70 8.03 -9.09
N LYS A 195 -12.81 9.34 -8.87
CA LYS A 195 -12.31 10.38 -9.76
C LYS A 195 -11.55 11.44 -8.99
N SER A 196 -10.54 12.02 -9.62
CA SER A 196 -9.69 13.08 -9.08
C SER A 196 -9.59 14.33 -9.96
N GLY A 197 -10.02 14.24 -11.21
CA GLY A 197 -9.76 15.26 -12.24
C GLY A 197 -8.41 15.12 -12.94
N PHE A 198 -7.57 14.14 -12.57
CA PHE A 198 -6.27 13.86 -13.20
C PHE A 198 -6.35 12.56 -14.02
N GLY A 199 -5.71 12.55 -15.20
CA GLY A 199 -5.57 11.33 -16.00
C GLY A 199 -4.53 10.37 -15.44
N VAL A 200 -4.51 9.16 -15.98
CA VAL A 200 -3.43 8.18 -15.80
C VAL A 200 -2.68 8.01 -17.12
N ASP A 201 -1.47 7.44 -17.06
CA ASP A 201 -0.65 7.25 -18.26
C ASP A 201 -1.28 6.25 -19.24
N TYR A 202 -1.80 5.14 -18.69
CA TYR A 202 -2.40 4.05 -19.47
C TYR A 202 -3.59 3.44 -18.72
N GLU A 203 -4.61 3.04 -19.48
CA GLU A 203 -5.72 2.22 -19.00
C GLU A 203 -5.51 0.78 -19.43
N LEU A 204 -5.61 -0.16 -18.49
CA LEU A 204 -5.61 -1.61 -18.74
C LEU A 204 -6.82 -2.23 -18.07
N ASP A 205 -7.48 -3.18 -18.75
CA ASP A 205 -8.81 -3.65 -18.35
C ASP A 205 -8.80 -5.02 -17.68
N THR A 206 -7.70 -5.77 -17.81
CA THR A 206 -7.63 -7.15 -17.32
C THR A 206 -6.39 -7.40 -16.47
N PRO A 207 -6.46 -8.34 -15.51
CA PRO A 207 -5.29 -8.77 -14.74
C PRO A 207 -4.17 -9.34 -15.63
N GLU A 208 -4.52 -9.93 -16.76
CA GLU A 208 -3.58 -10.47 -17.74
C GLU A 208 -2.78 -9.36 -18.42
N GLU A 209 -3.43 -8.25 -18.79
CA GLU A 209 -2.75 -7.08 -19.35
C GLU A 209 -1.81 -6.44 -18.34
N LEU A 210 -2.24 -6.30 -17.07
CA LEU A 210 -1.38 -5.81 -15.98
C LEU A 210 -0.16 -6.72 -15.80
N ALA A 211 -0.36 -8.03 -15.78
CA ALA A 211 0.70 -9.02 -15.64
C ALA A 211 1.67 -8.96 -16.84
N ALA A 212 1.16 -8.86 -18.07
CA ALA A 212 1.97 -8.76 -19.27
C ALA A 212 2.81 -7.49 -19.31
N ALA A 213 2.24 -6.33 -18.94
CA ALA A 213 2.95 -5.07 -18.84
C ALA A 213 4.10 -5.13 -17.82
N PHE A 214 3.83 -5.66 -16.63
CA PHE A 214 4.85 -5.83 -15.60
C PHE A 214 5.91 -6.86 -15.98
N HIS A 215 5.53 -7.95 -16.62
CA HIS A 215 6.48 -8.94 -17.13
C HIS A 215 7.43 -8.32 -18.16
N ALA A 216 6.89 -7.57 -19.13
CA ALA A 216 7.69 -6.83 -20.10
C ALA A 216 8.67 -5.85 -19.46
N GLU A 217 8.24 -5.12 -18.43
CA GLU A 217 9.10 -4.22 -17.67
C GLU A 217 10.30 -4.97 -17.03
N ARG A 218 10.06 -6.20 -16.51
CA ARG A 218 11.12 -7.06 -15.93
C ARG A 218 12.08 -7.58 -17.01
N GLU A 219 11.55 -8.02 -18.16
CA GLU A 219 12.37 -8.49 -19.30
C GLU A 219 13.23 -7.37 -19.90
N LEU A 220 12.76 -6.13 -19.88
CA LEU A 220 13.54 -4.93 -20.26
C LEU A 220 14.63 -4.57 -19.23
N GLY A 221 14.71 -5.25 -18.10
CA GLY A 221 15.70 -5.01 -17.05
C GLY A 221 15.49 -3.72 -16.25
N MET A 222 14.32 -3.12 -16.35
CA MET A 222 13.96 -1.93 -15.56
C MET A 222 13.86 -2.29 -14.09
N LYS A 223 14.22 -1.37 -13.21
CA LYS A 223 14.31 -1.61 -11.75
C LYS A 223 13.22 -0.91 -10.94
N ASN A 224 12.44 -0.05 -11.57
CA ASN A 224 11.30 0.59 -10.94
C ASN A 224 10.15 -0.40 -10.70
N GLY A 225 9.22 -0.01 -9.86
CA GLY A 225 7.93 -0.66 -9.71
C GLY A 225 6.88 -0.09 -10.65
N MET A 226 5.70 -0.69 -10.65
CA MET A 226 4.52 -0.26 -11.41
C MET A 226 3.40 0.09 -10.43
N LEU A 227 2.75 1.23 -10.61
CA LEU A 227 1.60 1.64 -9.81
C LEU A 227 0.31 1.33 -10.57
N VAL A 228 -0.47 0.39 -10.05
CA VAL A 228 -1.80 0.05 -10.56
C VAL A 228 -2.85 0.70 -9.67
N THR A 229 -3.65 1.57 -10.25
CA THR A 229 -4.69 2.32 -9.54
C THR A 229 -6.07 1.73 -9.87
N ASN A 230 -6.72 1.17 -8.85
CA ASN A 230 -7.99 0.46 -8.92
C ASN A 230 -9.06 1.28 -8.22
N PRO A 231 -10.05 1.84 -8.94
CA PRO A 231 -11.08 2.67 -8.33
C PRO A 231 -11.87 1.92 -7.25
N ILE A 232 -12.14 2.60 -6.14
CA ILE A 232 -13.04 2.09 -5.11
C ILE A 232 -14.37 1.62 -5.75
N PRO A 233 -14.98 0.51 -5.31
CA PRO A 233 -16.28 0.10 -5.82
C PRO A 233 -17.32 1.22 -5.66
N GLU A 234 -18.13 1.47 -6.68
CA GLU A 234 -19.05 2.62 -6.76
C GLU A 234 -19.94 2.75 -5.53
N LYS A 235 -20.44 1.62 -5.03
CA LYS A 235 -21.29 1.55 -3.81
C LYS A 235 -20.63 2.19 -2.58
N TYR A 236 -19.31 2.20 -2.50
CA TYR A 236 -18.54 2.69 -1.35
C TYR A 236 -17.76 3.97 -1.66
N SER A 237 -17.93 4.51 -2.87
CA SER A 237 -17.34 5.80 -3.26
C SER A 237 -18.06 6.93 -2.51
N MET A 238 -17.27 7.80 -1.91
CA MET A 238 -17.80 8.97 -1.19
C MET A 238 -18.11 10.11 -2.16
N ASP A 239 -18.99 11.03 -1.73
CA ASP A 239 -19.21 12.29 -2.43
C ASP A 239 -17.94 13.17 -2.33
N HIS A 240 -17.47 13.65 -3.48
CA HIS A 240 -16.23 14.44 -3.59
C HIS A 240 -16.29 15.70 -2.71
N LYS A 241 -17.42 16.41 -2.68
CA LYS A 241 -17.55 17.65 -1.90
C LYS A 241 -17.51 17.40 -0.41
N VAL A 242 -18.06 16.27 0.04
CA VAL A 242 -18.04 15.87 1.45
C VAL A 242 -16.62 15.55 1.89
N ILE A 243 -15.89 14.77 1.08
CA ILE A 243 -14.54 14.35 1.42
C ILE A 243 -13.56 15.52 1.34
N ASP A 244 -13.66 16.39 0.35
CA ASP A 244 -12.80 17.56 0.23
C ASP A 244 -12.94 18.49 1.42
N LYS A 245 -14.18 18.77 1.83
CA LYS A 245 -14.44 19.61 3.02
C LYS A 245 -13.83 18.99 4.28
N ALA A 246 -13.97 17.68 4.46
CA ALA A 246 -13.39 16.96 5.59
C ALA A 246 -11.86 17.04 5.58
N ILE A 247 -11.24 16.91 4.40
CA ILE A 247 -9.79 17.01 4.23
C ILE A 247 -9.30 18.42 4.53
N GLU A 248 -9.97 19.46 4.02
CA GLU A 248 -9.60 20.86 4.28
C GLU A 248 -9.66 21.18 5.77
N GLN A 249 -10.69 20.72 6.47
CA GLN A 249 -10.80 20.87 7.91
C GLN A 249 -9.67 20.14 8.66
N ALA A 250 -9.38 18.89 8.27
CA ALA A 250 -8.30 18.11 8.87
C ALA A 250 -6.92 18.76 8.66
N LEU A 251 -6.65 19.31 7.48
CA LEU A 251 -5.41 20.04 7.17
C LEU A 251 -5.28 21.32 8.00
N ALA A 252 -6.37 22.08 8.16
CA ALA A 252 -6.38 23.26 9.00
C ALA A 252 -6.07 22.94 10.48
N GLU A 253 -6.67 21.85 11.01
CA GLU A 253 -6.39 21.39 12.36
C GLU A 253 -4.95 20.88 12.53
N ALA A 254 -4.42 20.12 11.57
CA ALA A 254 -3.03 19.66 11.58
C ALA A 254 -2.06 20.84 11.66
N LYS A 255 -2.29 21.86 10.84
CA LYS A 255 -1.49 23.10 10.86
C LYS A 255 -1.58 23.83 12.20
N ALA A 256 -2.78 23.97 12.74
CA ALA A 256 -3.00 24.64 14.04
C ALA A 256 -2.31 23.91 15.20
N GLN A 257 -2.21 22.58 15.14
CA GLN A 257 -1.58 21.75 16.18
C GLN A 257 -0.10 21.47 15.92
N GLY A 258 0.49 21.98 14.83
CA GLY A 258 1.90 21.76 14.48
C GLY A 258 2.23 20.30 14.14
N ILE A 259 1.25 19.54 13.61
CA ILE A 259 1.45 18.15 13.19
C ILE A 259 2.26 18.12 11.89
N HIS A 260 3.36 17.36 11.87
CA HIS A 260 4.24 17.26 10.71
C HIS A 260 4.94 15.91 10.59
N GLY A 261 5.54 15.61 9.43
CA GLY A 261 6.30 14.39 9.16
C GLY A 261 5.44 13.14 9.26
N LYS A 262 5.96 12.07 9.88
CA LYS A 262 5.31 10.76 9.92
C LYS A 262 3.95 10.71 10.64
N GLU A 263 3.65 11.68 11.47
CA GLU A 263 2.39 11.81 12.21
C GLU A 263 1.27 12.43 11.34
N THR A 264 1.61 13.11 10.24
CA THR A 264 0.64 13.83 9.40
C THR A 264 -0.43 12.90 8.85
N THR A 265 -0.05 11.82 8.18
CA THR A 265 -1.01 10.90 7.54
C THR A 265 -1.96 10.22 8.55
N PRO A 266 -1.50 9.60 9.66
CA PRO A 266 -2.40 9.03 10.65
C PRO A 266 -3.37 10.05 11.25
N PHE A 267 -2.88 11.25 11.56
CA PHE A 267 -3.70 12.34 12.09
C PHE A 267 -4.80 12.74 11.09
N LEU A 268 -4.44 13.00 9.85
CA LEU A 268 -5.39 13.44 8.82
C LEU A 268 -6.47 12.37 8.55
N LEU A 269 -6.09 11.10 8.45
CA LEU A 269 -7.05 10.01 8.24
C LEU A 269 -8.01 9.85 9.42
N ALA A 270 -7.52 9.99 10.66
CA ALA A 270 -8.36 9.96 11.86
C ALA A 270 -9.36 11.12 11.86
N LYS A 271 -8.93 12.33 11.53
CA LYS A 271 -9.79 13.51 11.45
C LYS A 271 -10.82 13.42 10.34
N VAL A 272 -10.43 12.94 9.16
CA VAL A 272 -11.37 12.71 8.05
C VAL A 272 -12.44 11.70 8.47
N LYS A 273 -12.06 10.62 9.17
CA LYS A 273 -13.02 9.66 9.74
C LYS A 273 -14.00 10.34 10.69
N ASP A 274 -13.53 11.18 11.61
CA ASP A 274 -14.38 11.88 12.57
C ASP A 274 -15.35 12.83 11.86
N PHE A 275 -14.87 13.60 10.88
CA PHE A 275 -15.69 14.55 10.11
C PHE A 275 -16.70 13.91 9.17
N THR A 276 -16.49 12.64 8.80
CA THR A 276 -17.38 11.88 7.93
C THR A 276 -18.26 10.88 8.70
N GLY A 277 -18.29 10.98 10.05
CA GLY A 277 -19.11 10.10 10.88
C GLY A 277 -18.76 8.61 10.79
N GLY A 278 -17.56 8.29 10.31
CA GLY A 278 -17.07 6.91 10.14
C GLY A 278 -17.20 6.36 8.71
N ASP A 279 -17.94 7.00 7.80
CA ASP A 279 -18.14 6.52 6.42
C ASP A 279 -16.82 6.34 5.66
N SER A 280 -15.82 7.22 5.89
CA SER A 280 -14.51 7.09 5.26
C SER A 280 -13.73 5.85 5.73
N LEU A 281 -14.00 5.35 6.95
CA LEU A 281 -13.39 4.12 7.42
C LEU A 281 -13.93 2.90 6.67
N GLU A 282 -15.26 2.84 6.48
CA GLU A 282 -15.87 1.77 5.68
C GLU A 282 -15.36 1.80 4.23
N SER A 283 -15.33 2.98 3.62
CA SER A 283 -14.75 3.17 2.29
C SER A 283 -13.31 2.66 2.22
N ASN A 284 -12.47 2.98 3.22
CA ASN A 284 -11.08 2.51 3.30
C ASN A 284 -10.99 0.97 3.39
N ILE A 285 -11.84 0.33 4.18
CA ILE A 285 -11.88 -1.14 4.28
C ILE A 285 -12.23 -1.75 2.91
N GLN A 286 -13.26 -1.22 2.26
CA GLN A 286 -13.76 -1.77 1.01
C GLN A 286 -12.79 -1.57 -0.17
N LEU A 287 -12.09 -0.44 -0.24
CA LEU A 287 -11.06 -0.26 -1.27
C LEU A 287 -9.87 -1.22 -1.07
N VAL A 288 -9.48 -1.50 0.18
CA VAL A 288 -8.43 -2.49 0.48
C VAL A 288 -8.85 -3.88 0.03
N TYR A 289 -10.08 -4.29 0.31
CA TYR A 289 -10.60 -5.58 -0.14
C TYR A 289 -10.62 -5.68 -1.68
N ASN A 290 -11.06 -4.62 -2.36
CA ASN A 290 -11.08 -4.56 -3.81
C ASN A 290 -9.66 -4.69 -4.41
N ASN A 291 -8.69 -4.01 -3.82
CA ASN A 291 -7.29 -4.05 -4.25
C ASN A 291 -6.66 -5.43 -3.99
N ALA A 292 -6.99 -6.07 -2.88
CA ALA A 292 -6.53 -7.42 -2.56
C ALA A 292 -7.01 -8.45 -3.60
N VAL A 293 -8.27 -8.35 -4.01
CA VAL A 293 -8.85 -9.22 -5.06
C VAL A 293 -8.13 -9.01 -6.39
N LEU A 294 -7.94 -7.74 -6.81
CA LEU A 294 -7.22 -7.45 -8.04
C LEU A 294 -5.76 -7.91 -7.96
N GLY A 295 -5.09 -7.63 -6.83
CA GLY A 295 -3.70 -8.07 -6.60
C GLY A 295 -3.54 -9.58 -6.71
N ALA A 296 -4.49 -10.36 -6.13
CA ALA A 296 -4.47 -11.81 -6.21
C ALA A 296 -4.65 -12.31 -7.66
N LYS A 297 -5.63 -11.78 -8.40
CA LYS A 297 -5.87 -12.13 -9.80
C LYS A 297 -4.66 -11.78 -10.68
N THR A 298 -4.07 -10.61 -10.48
CA THR A 298 -2.88 -10.18 -11.24
C THR A 298 -1.66 -11.04 -10.89
N ALA A 299 -1.48 -11.43 -9.63
CA ALA A 299 -0.43 -12.36 -9.24
C ALA A 299 -0.60 -13.74 -9.88
N CYS A 300 -1.84 -14.24 -9.98
CA CYS A 300 -2.15 -15.48 -10.69
C CYS A 300 -1.82 -15.38 -12.19
N ALA A 301 -2.22 -14.29 -12.85
CA ALA A 301 -1.91 -14.04 -14.25
C ALA A 301 -0.40 -13.94 -14.47
N LEU A 302 0.33 -13.26 -13.59
CA LEU A 302 1.79 -13.15 -13.67
C LEU A 302 2.51 -14.49 -13.46
N ALA A 303 2.01 -15.33 -12.54
CA ALA A 303 2.55 -16.68 -12.34
C ALA A 303 2.36 -17.56 -13.60
N ALA A 304 1.22 -17.43 -14.27
CA ALA A 304 0.93 -18.16 -15.51
C ALA A 304 1.84 -17.78 -16.70
N LEU A 305 2.40 -16.57 -16.74
CA LEU A 305 3.35 -16.15 -17.77
C LEU A 305 4.76 -16.78 -17.61
N LYS A 306 5.05 -17.33 -16.43
CA LYS A 306 6.37 -17.89 -16.10
C LYS A 306 6.43 -19.43 -16.21
N GLY A 307 5.28 -20.08 -16.33
CA GLY A 307 5.15 -21.54 -16.54
C GLY A 307 5.11 -21.89 -18.00
#